data_d031508048e853dfefe37a8edbede4e4
#
_entry.id   d031508048e853dfefe37a8edbede4e4
#
_cell.length_a   1.000
_cell.length_b   1.000
_cell.length_c   1.000
_cell.angle_alpha   90.00
_cell.angle_beta   90.00
_cell.angle_gamma   90.00
#
_symmetry.space_group_name_H-M   'P 1'
#
loop_
_entity.id
_entity.type
_entity.pdbx_description
1 polymer ?
#
loop_
_entity_poly.entity_id
_entity_poly.type
_entity_poly.pdbx_seq_one_letter_code
_entity_poly.pdbx_strand_id
1 'polypeptide(L)'
;MKKVLYIAFNYNHDTGIASKRIRGVSKYLPSFGWNPVVIVPRTSNETVEIDNVKVVETDYQDMISKFMPKSNNTGRKREVSGRDQTNRFVSKSLSLAGEIFAYPDSMKYWKKPAFEASCEIIENEQIDAIMSTSSPVTSHLIAHELKEKYDIPWIADLRDLWNLNPYINHNFIRKFFEKRLEMKTFKNVDVLVTTTEIAKQTLKEIHPQKRIEPVVSGFDEEDFKNMKQTRKNEKLTLMYAGSLYSGKRDPSILFDSINQLICENKIDKDKITVDFYGDETNLAELSRKYDIEDNVKIHGRITQKEVLTHQMNSDVLLLISWMDESEKMFIPGKVYDCMGCKKPVLSIGYREGSLKDLIEKTDIGYHVSDVDECKKAIYDYYTKYNNENLKYCGNEFADEYSMKNTAKRFAQILEEIL
;
A
#
# COMPACT_ATOMS: atom_id res chain seq x y z
N MET A 1 -21.09 -19.47 -14.23
CA MET A 1 -19.88 -18.66 -13.98
C MET A 1 -18.92 -19.50 -13.19
N LYS A 2 -17.64 -19.44 -13.53
CA LYS A 2 -16.57 -20.13 -12.79
C LYS A 2 -16.43 -19.55 -11.38
N LYS A 3 -15.95 -20.37 -10.43
CA LYS A 3 -15.77 -19.91 -9.03
C LYS A 3 -14.30 -19.87 -8.67
N VAL A 4 -13.87 -18.81 -8.01
CA VAL A 4 -12.54 -18.69 -7.44
C VAL A 4 -12.59 -18.57 -5.92
N LEU A 5 -11.86 -19.45 -5.23
CA LEU A 5 -11.68 -19.36 -3.78
C LEU A 5 -10.56 -18.36 -3.48
N TYR A 6 -10.89 -17.25 -2.82
CA TYR A 6 -9.96 -16.16 -2.57
C TYR A 6 -9.61 -16.07 -1.08
N ILE A 7 -8.39 -16.43 -0.72
CA ILE A 7 -7.89 -16.44 0.68
C ILE A 7 -7.28 -15.09 0.99
N ALA A 8 -7.98 -14.28 1.83
CA ALA A 8 -7.70 -12.85 1.99
C ALA A 8 -7.90 -12.36 3.42
N PHE A 9 -6.84 -12.36 4.23
CA PHE A 9 -6.89 -11.97 5.64
C PHE A 9 -7.40 -10.52 5.85
N ASN A 10 -6.94 -9.58 5.04
CA ASN A 10 -7.18 -8.14 5.25
C ASN A 10 -8.46 -7.60 4.57
N TYR A 11 -9.42 -8.44 4.19
CA TYR A 11 -10.64 -8.03 3.50
C TYR A 11 -11.47 -7.02 4.30
N ASN A 12 -11.70 -7.29 5.60
CA ASN A 12 -12.54 -6.48 6.50
C ASN A 12 -11.81 -5.30 7.16
N HIS A 13 -10.57 -5.00 6.78
CA HIS A 13 -9.86 -3.84 7.32
C HIS A 13 -10.37 -2.52 6.71
N ASP A 14 -10.77 -1.57 7.54
CA ASP A 14 -11.42 -0.32 7.08
C ASP A 14 -10.50 0.61 6.27
N THR A 15 -9.20 0.61 6.52
CA THR A 15 -8.30 1.71 6.06
C THR A 15 -7.04 1.27 5.33
N GLY A 16 -6.97 0.06 4.79
CA GLY A 16 -5.74 -0.42 4.18
C GLY A 16 -5.80 -0.49 2.64
N ILE A 17 -4.72 -0.10 1.95
CA ILE A 17 -4.54 -0.37 0.50
C ILE A 17 -4.72 -1.87 0.21
N ALA A 18 -4.33 -2.72 1.16
CA ALA A 18 -4.54 -4.15 1.12
C ALA A 18 -6.00 -4.53 0.91
N SER A 19 -6.88 -4.00 1.75
CA SER A 19 -8.32 -4.28 1.68
C SER A 19 -8.96 -3.68 0.42
N LYS A 20 -8.54 -2.48 -0.01
CA LYS A 20 -9.01 -1.86 -1.27
C LYS A 20 -8.75 -2.76 -2.47
N ARG A 21 -7.53 -3.31 -2.62
CA ARG A 21 -7.21 -4.22 -3.73
C ARG A 21 -8.04 -5.50 -3.67
N ILE A 22 -8.12 -6.15 -2.50
CA ILE A 22 -8.88 -7.39 -2.35
C ILE A 22 -10.37 -7.15 -2.67
N ARG A 23 -10.99 -6.12 -2.09
CA ARG A 23 -12.39 -5.77 -2.33
C ARG A 23 -12.63 -5.35 -3.77
N GLY A 24 -11.77 -4.52 -4.34
CA GLY A 24 -11.89 -4.09 -5.73
C GLY A 24 -11.80 -5.25 -6.72
N VAL A 25 -10.84 -6.14 -6.54
CA VAL A 25 -10.74 -7.37 -7.37
C VAL A 25 -11.98 -8.24 -7.20
N SER A 26 -12.41 -8.52 -5.96
CA SER A 26 -13.61 -9.32 -5.70
C SER A 26 -14.87 -8.70 -6.30
N LYS A 27 -15.04 -7.39 -6.21
CA LYS A 27 -16.19 -6.62 -6.74
C LYS A 27 -16.33 -6.75 -8.26
N TYR A 28 -15.22 -6.70 -8.98
CA TYR A 28 -15.24 -6.64 -10.44
C TYR A 28 -15.02 -7.97 -11.15
N LEU A 29 -14.50 -9.02 -10.48
CA LEU A 29 -14.35 -10.36 -11.06
C LEU A 29 -15.64 -10.93 -11.66
N PRO A 30 -16.85 -10.73 -11.07
CA PRO A 30 -18.10 -11.22 -11.67
C PRO A 30 -18.37 -10.65 -13.06
N SER A 31 -17.95 -9.42 -13.34
CA SER A 31 -18.07 -8.79 -14.67
C SER A 31 -17.22 -9.49 -15.74
N PHE A 32 -16.28 -10.35 -15.33
CA PHE A 32 -15.39 -11.11 -16.20
C PHE A 32 -15.60 -12.62 -16.10
N GLY A 33 -16.77 -13.06 -15.60
CA GLY A 33 -17.17 -14.48 -15.60
C GLY A 33 -16.73 -15.28 -14.37
N TRP A 34 -16.19 -14.64 -13.32
CA TRP A 34 -15.69 -15.30 -12.13
C TRP A 34 -16.44 -14.89 -10.86
N ASN A 35 -17.02 -15.84 -10.14
CA ASN A 35 -17.66 -15.61 -8.84
C ASN A 35 -16.67 -15.86 -7.70
N PRO A 36 -16.25 -14.82 -6.95
CA PRO A 36 -15.34 -15.01 -5.83
C PRO A 36 -16.08 -15.56 -4.60
N VAL A 37 -15.46 -16.54 -3.94
CA VAL A 37 -15.77 -16.97 -2.58
C VAL A 37 -14.58 -16.60 -1.72
N VAL A 38 -14.74 -15.58 -0.86
CA VAL A 38 -13.64 -14.97 -0.10
C VAL A 38 -13.60 -15.54 1.31
N ILE A 39 -12.46 -16.14 1.68
CA ILE A 39 -12.20 -16.63 3.03
C ILE A 39 -11.50 -15.55 3.83
N VAL A 40 -12.09 -15.17 4.95
CA VAL A 40 -11.61 -14.08 5.82
C VAL A 40 -11.58 -14.51 7.29
N PRO A 41 -10.74 -13.94 8.14
CA PRO A 41 -10.83 -14.14 9.58
C PRO A 41 -12.02 -13.35 10.14
N ARG A 42 -12.71 -13.92 11.13
CA ARG A 42 -13.65 -13.17 11.96
C ARG A 42 -12.86 -12.22 12.84
N THR A 43 -13.07 -10.93 12.66
CA THR A 43 -12.43 -9.86 13.44
C THR A 43 -13.49 -9.04 14.17
N SER A 44 -13.07 -8.00 14.91
CA SER A 44 -14.01 -7.05 15.54
C SER A 44 -14.67 -6.09 14.53
N ASN A 45 -14.17 -6.04 13.29
CA ASN A 45 -14.75 -5.21 12.24
C ASN A 45 -15.95 -5.95 11.63
N GLU A 46 -16.97 -5.21 11.25
CA GLU A 46 -18.07 -5.75 10.47
C GLU A 46 -17.58 -6.24 9.10
N THR A 47 -18.21 -7.31 8.62
CA THR A 47 -17.90 -7.85 7.30
C THR A 47 -18.42 -6.91 6.23
N VAL A 48 -17.52 -6.51 5.33
CA VAL A 48 -17.88 -5.67 4.18
C VAL A 48 -18.62 -6.53 3.16
N GLU A 49 -19.91 -6.26 2.98
CA GLU A 49 -20.72 -6.91 1.95
C GLU A 49 -20.53 -6.24 0.59
N ILE A 50 -20.35 -7.04 -0.44
CA ILE A 50 -20.27 -6.61 -1.85
C ILE A 50 -21.21 -7.51 -2.66
N ASP A 51 -22.00 -6.93 -3.52
CA ASP A 51 -22.92 -7.67 -4.39
C ASP A 51 -22.18 -8.74 -5.20
N ASN A 52 -22.77 -9.94 -5.23
CA ASN A 52 -22.23 -11.12 -5.92
C ASN A 52 -20.87 -11.63 -5.39
N VAL A 53 -20.46 -11.24 -4.19
CA VAL A 53 -19.27 -11.76 -3.51
C VAL A 53 -19.72 -12.56 -2.28
N LYS A 54 -19.44 -13.86 -2.28
CA LYS A 54 -19.69 -14.69 -1.09
C LYS A 54 -18.50 -14.54 -0.14
N VAL A 55 -18.75 -14.01 1.07
CA VAL A 55 -17.73 -13.90 2.12
C VAL A 55 -17.99 -14.98 3.18
N VAL A 56 -16.94 -15.73 3.53
CA VAL A 56 -16.99 -16.78 4.56
C VAL A 56 -16.00 -16.41 5.67
N GLU A 57 -16.57 -16.12 6.83
CA GLU A 57 -15.80 -15.83 8.03
C GLU A 57 -15.36 -17.11 8.72
N THR A 58 -14.12 -17.15 9.14
CA THR A 58 -13.52 -18.26 9.87
C THR A 58 -13.02 -17.82 11.23
N ASP A 59 -13.05 -18.71 12.21
CA ASP A 59 -12.58 -18.38 13.55
C ASP A 59 -11.11 -18.01 13.54
N TYR A 60 -10.80 -16.87 14.16
CA TYR A 60 -9.45 -16.39 14.36
C TYR A 60 -9.27 -15.86 15.76
N GLN A 61 -8.28 -16.39 16.46
CA GLN A 61 -7.86 -15.87 17.76
C GLN A 61 -6.45 -15.30 17.62
N ASP A 62 -6.33 -14.00 17.84
CA ASP A 62 -5.02 -13.37 17.96
C ASP A 62 -4.37 -13.77 19.29
N MET A 63 -3.72 -14.95 19.25
CA MET A 63 -3.02 -15.49 20.42
C MET A 63 -1.78 -14.68 20.78
N ILE A 64 -1.20 -13.97 19.83
CA ILE A 64 0.06 -13.23 20.03
C ILE A 64 -0.19 -11.92 20.75
N SER A 65 -1.26 -11.19 20.40
CA SER A 65 -1.61 -9.94 21.10
C SER A 65 -1.97 -10.16 22.58
N LYS A 66 -2.43 -11.38 22.95
CA LYS A 66 -2.72 -11.74 24.35
C LYS A 66 -1.47 -11.92 25.20
N PHE A 67 -0.33 -12.27 24.58
CA PHE A 67 0.94 -12.51 25.28
C PHE A 67 1.95 -11.36 25.14
N MET A 68 1.75 -10.42 24.21
CA MET A 68 2.55 -9.21 24.15
C MET A 68 1.98 -8.15 25.08
N PRO A 69 2.79 -7.55 25.97
CA PRO A 69 2.35 -6.42 26.76
C PRO A 69 1.90 -5.31 25.79
N LYS A 70 0.68 -4.80 25.95
CA LYS A 70 0.19 -3.64 25.21
C LYS A 70 1.22 -2.53 25.39
N SER A 71 1.94 -2.19 24.34
CA SER A 71 2.75 -0.99 24.30
C SER A 71 1.78 0.18 24.39
N ASN A 72 1.61 0.71 25.61
CA ASN A 72 0.91 1.97 25.80
C ASN A 72 1.74 3.07 25.15
N ASN A 73 1.46 3.35 23.90
CA ASN A 73 1.93 4.54 23.20
C ASN A 73 1.20 5.78 23.73
N THR A 74 1.33 6.03 25.03
CA THR A 74 1.12 7.35 25.59
C THR A 74 2.49 8.04 25.53
N GLY A 75 2.59 9.05 24.66
CA GLY A 75 3.80 9.83 24.46
C GLY A 75 4.38 10.42 25.74
N ARG A 76 5.25 9.68 26.40
CA ARG A 76 6.22 10.22 27.38
C ARG A 76 7.59 9.69 26.97
N LYS A 77 8.39 10.61 26.41
CA LYS A 77 9.85 10.43 26.34
C LYS A 77 10.32 10.08 27.75
N ARG A 78 10.72 8.83 27.97
CA ARG A 78 11.64 8.51 29.07
C ARG A 78 13.03 8.91 28.60
N GLU A 79 13.55 9.96 29.19
CA GLU A 79 14.99 10.24 29.18
C GLU A 79 15.71 9.00 29.73
N VAL A 80 16.45 8.35 28.89
CA VAL A 80 17.34 7.25 29.28
C VAL A 80 18.63 7.87 29.78
N SER A 81 18.68 8.15 31.09
CA SER A 81 19.94 8.36 31.77
C SER A 81 20.73 7.04 31.85
N GLY A 82 22.01 7.14 31.64
CA GLY A 82 22.97 6.10 31.37
C GLY A 82 22.99 4.87 32.29
N ARG A 83 23.60 3.82 31.74
CA ARG A 83 23.98 2.54 32.32
C ARG A 83 22.88 1.49 32.44
N ASP A 84 22.77 0.63 31.40
CA ASP A 84 22.55 -0.80 31.61
C ASP A 84 22.81 -1.59 30.33
N GLN A 85 23.99 -2.17 30.22
CA GLN A 85 24.32 -3.18 29.19
C GLN A 85 23.48 -4.46 29.37
N THR A 86 22.99 -4.75 30.55
CA THR A 86 22.13 -5.90 30.86
C THR A 86 20.75 -5.77 30.19
N ASN A 87 20.19 -4.57 30.13
CA ASN A 87 18.88 -4.36 29.48
C ASN A 87 18.92 -4.54 27.95
N ARG A 88 20.07 -4.36 27.32
CA ARG A 88 20.24 -4.56 25.87
C ARG A 88 20.25 -6.05 25.48
N PHE A 89 20.77 -6.92 26.32
CA PHE A 89 20.75 -8.38 26.09
C PHE A 89 19.35 -8.95 26.34
N VAL A 90 18.66 -8.50 27.37
CA VAL A 90 17.28 -8.94 27.68
C VAL A 90 16.30 -8.45 26.61
N SER A 91 16.44 -7.23 26.11
CA SER A 91 15.60 -6.72 25.01
C SER A 91 15.86 -7.43 23.69
N LYS A 92 17.12 -7.80 23.38
CA LYS A 92 17.47 -8.60 22.21
C LYS A 92 16.95 -10.03 22.30
N SER A 93 17.05 -10.68 23.47
CA SER A 93 16.53 -12.04 23.65
C SER A 93 14.99 -12.09 23.61
N LEU A 94 14.31 -11.08 24.15
CA LEU A 94 12.86 -10.95 24.04
C LEU A 94 12.40 -10.66 22.59
N SER A 95 13.15 -9.87 21.84
CA SER A 95 12.87 -9.63 20.43
C SER A 95 13.09 -10.90 19.60
N LEU A 96 14.15 -11.66 19.89
CA LEU A 96 14.43 -12.93 19.19
C LEU A 96 13.36 -13.99 19.48
N ALA A 97 12.93 -14.10 20.74
CA ALA A 97 11.82 -14.98 21.11
C ALA A 97 10.51 -14.55 20.40
N GLY A 98 10.22 -13.26 20.35
CA GLY A 98 9.09 -12.71 19.62
C GLY A 98 9.14 -13.01 18.12
N GLU A 99 10.30 -12.90 17.48
CA GLU A 99 10.50 -13.27 16.09
C GLU A 99 10.28 -14.76 15.82
N ILE A 100 10.71 -15.65 16.72
CA ILE A 100 10.49 -17.09 16.61
C ILE A 100 9.00 -17.42 16.78
N PHE A 101 8.34 -16.81 17.78
CA PHE A 101 6.92 -17.01 18.01
C PHE A 101 6.02 -16.49 16.88
N ALA A 102 6.43 -15.41 16.21
CA ALA A 102 5.71 -14.84 15.07
C ALA A 102 6.12 -15.43 13.71
N TYR A 103 6.83 -16.56 13.66
CA TYR A 103 7.21 -17.22 12.40
C TYR A 103 6.07 -18.10 11.86
N PRO A 104 5.74 -18.04 10.56
CA PRO A 104 6.23 -17.11 9.53
C PRO A 104 5.65 -15.70 9.65
N ASP A 105 4.45 -15.54 10.20
CA ASP A 105 3.81 -14.29 10.57
C ASP A 105 2.92 -14.44 11.82
N SER A 106 2.44 -13.34 12.36
CA SER A 106 1.61 -13.33 13.57
C SER A 106 0.22 -13.93 13.37
N MET A 107 -0.24 -14.09 12.14
CA MET A 107 -1.55 -14.60 11.77
C MET A 107 -1.57 -16.12 11.53
N LYS A 108 -0.47 -16.83 11.80
CA LYS A 108 -0.33 -18.28 11.55
C LYS A 108 -1.43 -19.16 12.18
N TYR A 109 -2.04 -18.71 13.28
CA TYR A 109 -3.14 -19.41 13.94
C TYR A 109 -4.45 -19.40 13.15
N TRP A 110 -4.57 -18.49 12.16
CA TRP A 110 -5.68 -18.49 11.22
C TRP A 110 -5.61 -19.64 10.19
N LYS A 111 -4.43 -20.20 9.97
CA LYS A 111 -4.21 -21.22 8.93
C LYS A 111 -5.17 -22.39 9.05
N LYS A 112 -5.29 -23.00 10.25
CA LYS A 112 -6.11 -24.20 10.44
C LYS A 112 -7.61 -23.93 10.18
N PRO A 113 -8.28 -22.97 10.84
CA PRO A 113 -9.71 -22.74 10.59
C PRO A 113 -9.99 -22.29 9.15
N ALA A 114 -9.13 -21.51 8.52
CA ALA A 114 -9.30 -21.12 7.12
C ALA A 114 -9.12 -22.28 6.17
N PHE A 115 -8.18 -23.20 6.43
CA PHE A 115 -7.98 -24.41 5.62
C PHE A 115 -9.20 -25.35 5.74
N GLU A 116 -9.69 -25.60 6.94
CA GLU A 116 -10.86 -26.48 7.18
C GLU A 116 -12.12 -25.95 6.48
N ALA A 117 -12.41 -24.65 6.63
CA ALA A 117 -13.52 -24.00 5.94
C ALA A 117 -13.36 -24.03 4.39
N SER A 118 -12.14 -23.84 3.91
CA SER A 118 -11.84 -23.95 2.48
C SER A 118 -12.07 -25.35 1.94
N CYS A 119 -11.68 -26.38 2.68
CA CYS A 119 -11.96 -27.78 2.33
C CYS A 119 -13.46 -28.06 2.25
N GLU A 120 -14.24 -27.60 3.24
CA GLU A 120 -15.69 -27.77 3.25
C GLU A 120 -16.34 -27.12 2.01
N ILE A 121 -15.88 -25.93 1.63
CA ILE A 121 -16.39 -25.24 0.45
C ILE A 121 -16.03 -26.03 -0.83
N ILE A 122 -14.79 -26.47 -0.99
CA ILE A 122 -14.35 -27.21 -2.17
C ILE A 122 -15.09 -28.54 -2.31
N GLU A 123 -15.39 -29.22 -1.19
CA GLU A 123 -16.10 -30.50 -1.16
C GLU A 123 -17.61 -30.36 -1.46
N ASN A 124 -18.21 -29.20 -1.16
CA ASN A 124 -19.62 -28.93 -1.39
C ASN A 124 -19.93 -28.09 -2.64
N GLU A 125 -18.94 -27.38 -3.17
CA GLU A 125 -19.09 -26.50 -4.31
C GLU A 125 -17.96 -26.74 -5.32
N GLN A 126 -18.26 -26.65 -6.61
CA GLN A 126 -17.21 -26.67 -7.61
C GLN A 126 -16.40 -25.37 -7.52
N ILE A 127 -15.13 -25.49 -7.19
CA ILE A 127 -14.15 -24.39 -7.22
C ILE A 127 -13.19 -24.64 -8.38
N ASP A 128 -13.09 -23.67 -9.30
CA ASP A 128 -12.30 -23.81 -10.52
C ASP A 128 -10.86 -23.34 -10.33
N ALA A 129 -10.62 -22.37 -9.43
CA ALA A 129 -9.29 -21.84 -9.13
C ALA A 129 -9.17 -21.33 -7.69
N ILE A 130 -7.94 -21.20 -7.21
CA ILE A 130 -7.59 -20.60 -5.92
C ILE A 130 -6.80 -19.31 -6.17
N MET A 131 -7.12 -18.26 -5.42
CA MET A 131 -6.30 -17.06 -5.28
C MET A 131 -5.92 -16.87 -3.81
N SER A 132 -4.71 -16.45 -3.55
CA SER A 132 -4.26 -16.05 -2.20
C SER A 132 -3.48 -14.75 -2.26
N THR A 133 -3.61 -13.88 -1.26
CA THR A 133 -2.92 -12.60 -1.24
C THR A 133 -2.20 -12.37 0.07
N SER A 134 -0.99 -11.83 0.02
CA SER A 134 -0.20 -11.38 1.15
C SER A 134 -0.21 -9.84 1.27
N SER A 135 0.09 -9.23 2.43
CA SER A 135 0.35 -9.83 3.73
C SER A 135 -0.96 -10.17 4.44
N PRO A 136 -1.06 -11.21 5.27
CA PRO A 136 -0.03 -12.11 5.78
C PRO A 136 0.35 -13.22 4.79
N VAL A 137 1.55 -13.79 4.93
CA VAL A 137 2.01 -14.92 4.11
C VAL A 137 1.29 -16.22 4.45
N THR A 138 0.67 -16.30 5.62
CA THR A 138 -0.21 -17.40 6.04
C THR A 138 -1.29 -17.71 5.00
N SER A 139 -1.79 -16.71 4.26
CA SER A 139 -2.75 -16.92 3.16
C SER A 139 -2.18 -17.84 2.06
N HIS A 140 -0.91 -17.70 1.73
CA HIS A 140 -0.23 -18.55 0.73
C HIS A 140 0.03 -19.95 1.26
N LEU A 141 0.28 -20.13 2.56
CA LEU A 141 0.42 -21.45 3.18
C LEU A 141 -0.88 -22.25 3.13
N ILE A 142 -2.03 -21.58 3.33
CA ILE A 142 -3.35 -22.20 3.19
C ILE A 142 -3.56 -22.66 1.75
N ALA A 143 -3.31 -21.77 0.78
CA ALA A 143 -3.49 -22.06 -0.64
C ALA A 143 -2.56 -23.19 -1.11
N HIS A 144 -1.32 -23.24 -0.63
CA HIS A 144 -0.37 -24.32 -0.90
C HIS A 144 -0.92 -25.69 -0.46
N GLU A 145 -1.45 -25.80 0.77
CA GLU A 145 -2.00 -27.06 1.27
C GLU A 145 -3.27 -27.48 0.50
N LEU A 146 -4.11 -26.51 0.09
CA LEU A 146 -5.28 -26.79 -0.76
C LEU A 146 -4.85 -27.28 -2.15
N LYS A 147 -3.84 -26.64 -2.76
CA LYS A 147 -3.25 -27.07 -4.03
C LYS A 147 -2.69 -28.48 -3.94
N GLU A 148 -1.98 -28.81 -2.85
CA GLU A 148 -1.46 -30.16 -2.65
C GLU A 148 -2.57 -31.21 -2.46
N LYS A 149 -3.69 -30.85 -1.81
CA LYS A 149 -4.80 -31.77 -1.54
C LYS A 149 -5.73 -32.01 -2.73
N TYR A 150 -6.05 -30.94 -3.49
CA TYR A 150 -7.12 -30.97 -4.50
C TYR A 150 -6.63 -30.74 -5.93
N ASP A 151 -5.37 -30.38 -6.11
CA ASP A 151 -4.74 -30.01 -7.40
C ASP A 151 -5.48 -28.94 -8.20
N ILE A 152 -6.16 -28.02 -7.52
CA ILE A 152 -6.85 -26.88 -8.13
C ILE A 152 -5.82 -25.82 -8.56
N PRO A 153 -5.91 -25.21 -9.77
CA PRO A 153 -5.04 -24.12 -10.20
C PRO A 153 -4.96 -22.97 -9.21
N TRP A 154 -3.75 -22.44 -8.96
CA TRP A 154 -3.51 -21.45 -7.90
C TRP A 154 -2.69 -20.26 -8.36
N ILE A 155 -3.22 -19.03 -8.09
CA ILE A 155 -2.53 -17.76 -8.24
C ILE A 155 -2.15 -17.21 -6.84
N ALA A 156 -0.89 -16.88 -6.64
CA ALA A 156 -0.43 -16.19 -5.43
C ALA A 156 -0.12 -14.72 -5.74
N ASP A 157 -0.91 -13.80 -5.15
CA ASP A 157 -0.75 -12.34 -5.29
C ASP A 157 0.16 -11.79 -4.19
N LEU A 158 1.43 -11.56 -4.55
CA LEU A 158 2.44 -10.94 -3.69
C LEU A 158 2.47 -9.42 -3.97
N ARG A 159 1.62 -8.68 -3.28
CA ARG A 159 1.63 -7.20 -3.37
C ARG A 159 2.95 -6.62 -2.90
N ASP A 160 3.49 -7.20 -1.82
CA ASP A 160 4.82 -6.95 -1.29
C ASP A 160 5.57 -8.30 -1.32
N LEU A 161 6.84 -8.27 -1.73
CA LEU A 161 7.65 -9.48 -1.78
C LEU A 161 7.79 -10.08 -0.38
N TRP A 162 7.82 -11.41 -0.26
CA TRP A 162 7.89 -12.08 1.04
C TRP A 162 9.26 -11.89 1.69
N ASN A 163 10.26 -12.62 1.23
CA ASN A 163 11.60 -12.58 1.82
C ASN A 163 12.42 -11.34 1.39
N LEU A 164 12.07 -10.73 0.27
CA LEU A 164 12.76 -9.56 -0.29
C LEU A 164 12.05 -8.24 0.03
N ASN A 165 11.14 -8.22 1.01
CA ASN A 165 10.50 -6.98 1.44
C ASN A 165 11.49 -6.11 2.24
N PRO A 166 11.93 -4.94 1.73
CA PRO A 166 12.91 -4.09 2.41
C PRO A 166 12.37 -3.39 3.66
N TYR A 167 11.04 -3.34 3.81
CA TYR A 167 10.43 -2.78 5.02
C TYR A 167 10.47 -3.73 6.21
N ILE A 168 10.78 -5.01 5.98
CA ILE A 168 10.83 -6.04 7.03
C ILE A 168 12.30 -6.35 7.33
N ASN A 169 12.78 -5.94 8.49
CA ASN A 169 14.15 -6.17 8.89
C ASN A 169 14.27 -7.39 9.81
N HIS A 170 14.31 -8.59 9.21
CA HIS A 170 14.60 -9.83 9.93
C HIS A 170 16.09 -10.12 10.00
N ASN A 171 16.52 -10.83 11.05
CA ASN A 171 17.87 -11.33 11.15
C ASN A 171 18.18 -12.37 10.04
N PHE A 172 19.48 -12.63 9.77
CA PHE A 172 19.89 -13.50 8.67
C PHE A 172 19.40 -14.96 8.81
N ILE A 173 19.28 -15.46 10.06
CA ILE A 173 18.80 -16.82 10.34
C ILE A 173 17.33 -16.92 9.93
N ARG A 174 16.51 -15.96 10.34
CA ARG A 174 15.09 -15.91 9.98
C ARG A 174 14.92 -15.76 8.48
N LYS A 175 15.66 -14.87 7.83
CA LYS A 175 15.64 -14.72 6.35
C LYS A 175 15.97 -16.03 5.63
N PHE A 176 16.91 -16.80 6.14
CA PHE A 176 17.23 -18.12 5.57
C PHE A 176 16.05 -19.10 5.65
N PHE A 177 15.39 -19.19 6.82
CA PHE A 177 14.23 -20.06 6.99
C PHE A 177 13.01 -19.56 6.18
N GLU A 178 12.77 -18.26 6.13
CA GLU A 178 11.70 -17.67 5.32
C GLU A 178 11.90 -17.93 3.84
N LYS A 179 13.13 -17.77 3.31
CA LYS A 179 13.44 -18.10 1.92
C LYS A 179 13.15 -19.57 1.61
N ARG A 180 13.53 -20.50 2.50
CA ARG A 180 13.23 -21.92 2.32
C ARG A 180 11.73 -22.21 2.36
N LEU A 181 11.01 -21.55 3.26
CA LEU A 181 9.57 -21.70 3.37
C LEU A 181 8.87 -21.13 2.12
N GLU A 182 9.26 -19.95 1.66
CA GLU A 182 8.76 -19.32 0.43
C GLU A 182 8.97 -20.23 -0.78
N MET A 183 10.19 -20.76 -0.98
CA MET A 183 10.50 -21.68 -2.07
C MET A 183 9.68 -22.98 -1.99
N LYS A 184 9.48 -23.53 -0.78
CA LYS A 184 8.63 -24.72 -0.59
C LYS A 184 7.18 -24.42 -0.90
N THR A 185 6.65 -23.30 -0.38
CA THR A 185 5.25 -22.89 -0.55
C THR A 185 4.92 -22.69 -2.02
N PHE A 186 5.78 -21.99 -2.75
CA PHE A 186 5.52 -21.70 -4.17
C PHE A 186 6.02 -22.79 -5.14
N LYS A 187 6.42 -23.98 -4.62
CA LYS A 187 6.84 -25.08 -5.49
C LYS A 187 5.79 -25.46 -6.54
N ASN A 188 4.53 -25.53 -6.14
CA ASN A 188 3.41 -25.99 -6.96
C ASN A 188 2.45 -24.85 -7.38
N VAL A 189 2.81 -23.58 -7.14
CA VAL A 189 2.02 -22.43 -7.61
C VAL A 189 2.06 -22.37 -9.13
N ASP A 190 0.91 -22.09 -9.76
CA ASP A 190 0.80 -21.95 -11.21
C ASP A 190 1.28 -20.57 -11.68
N VAL A 191 0.87 -19.51 -10.99
CA VAL A 191 1.30 -18.13 -11.28
C VAL A 191 1.57 -17.36 -10.00
N LEU A 192 2.72 -16.68 -9.96
CA LEU A 192 3.00 -15.63 -9.00
C LEU A 192 2.60 -14.28 -9.60
N VAL A 193 1.88 -13.48 -8.85
CA VAL A 193 1.52 -12.11 -9.24
C VAL A 193 2.24 -11.13 -8.33
N THR A 194 2.74 -10.05 -8.91
CA THR A 194 3.32 -8.91 -8.18
C THR A 194 2.80 -7.60 -8.75
N THR A 195 3.22 -6.45 -8.19
CA THR A 195 2.61 -5.17 -8.56
C THR A 195 3.35 -4.41 -9.66
N THR A 196 4.63 -4.70 -9.88
CA THR A 196 5.48 -3.94 -10.83
C THR A 196 6.41 -4.86 -11.61
N GLU A 197 6.91 -4.39 -12.75
CA GLU A 197 7.88 -5.12 -13.56
C GLU A 197 9.22 -5.30 -12.83
N ILE A 198 9.66 -4.29 -12.05
CA ILE A 198 10.88 -4.39 -11.25
C ILE A 198 10.72 -5.47 -10.17
N ALA A 199 9.59 -5.50 -9.47
CA ALA A 199 9.31 -6.55 -8.49
C ALA A 199 9.24 -7.94 -9.13
N LYS A 200 8.70 -8.06 -10.35
CA LYS A 200 8.73 -9.32 -11.13
C LYS A 200 10.16 -9.78 -11.41
N GLN A 201 11.03 -8.88 -11.88
CA GLN A 201 12.42 -9.21 -12.13
C GLN A 201 13.13 -9.66 -10.87
N THR A 202 12.95 -8.95 -9.76
CA THR A 202 13.49 -9.32 -8.44
C THR A 202 12.98 -10.70 -7.97
N LEU A 203 11.69 -10.98 -8.16
CA LEU A 203 11.10 -12.26 -7.77
C LEU A 203 11.61 -13.42 -8.66
N LYS A 204 11.93 -13.14 -9.93
CA LYS A 204 12.57 -14.11 -10.86
C LYS A 204 13.92 -14.61 -10.38
N GLU A 205 14.66 -13.83 -9.61
CA GLU A 205 15.94 -14.26 -9.04
C GLU A 205 15.78 -15.43 -8.05
N ILE A 206 14.64 -15.46 -7.33
CA ILE A 206 14.32 -16.54 -6.38
C ILE A 206 13.55 -17.68 -7.06
N HIS A 207 12.66 -17.33 -7.98
CA HIS A 207 11.76 -18.26 -8.66
C HIS A 207 11.95 -18.25 -10.19
N PRO A 208 13.14 -18.61 -10.73
CA PRO A 208 13.47 -18.44 -12.15
C PRO A 208 12.57 -19.24 -13.09
N GLN A 209 12.04 -20.39 -12.64
CA GLN A 209 11.20 -21.27 -13.44
C GLN A 209 9.69 -20.94 -13.34
N LYS A 210 9.30 -20.04 -12.45
CA LYS A 210 7.87 -19.73 -12.27
C LYS A 210 7.39 -18.69 -13.29
N ARG A 211 6.13 -18.84 -13.68
CA ARG A 211 5.41 -17.77 -14.36
C ARG A 211 5.14 -16.65 -13.36
N ILE A 212 5.57 -15.44 -13.68
CA ILE A 212 5.39 -14.26 -12.81
C ILE A 212 4.78 -13.15 -13.66
N GLU A 213 3.62 -12.63 -13.22
CA GLU A 213 2.88 -11.59 -13.92
C GLU A 213 2.79 -10.32 -13.06
N PRO A 214 3.11 -9.14 -13.62
CA PRO A 214 2.84 -7.89 -12.93
C PRO A 214 1.36 -7.52 -13.12
N VAL A 215 0.66 -7.33 -12.01
CA VAL A 215 -0.73 -6.84 -11.99
C VAL A 215 -0.78 -5.64 -11.08
N VAL A 216 -0.77 -4.45 -11.64
CA VAL A 216 -0.85 -3.20 -10.90
C VAL A 216 -2.17 -3.08 -10.14
N SER A 217 -2.20 -2.26 -9.10
CA SER A 217 -3.45 -1.86 -8.44
C SER A 217 -4.10 -0.71 -9.20
N GLY A 218 -5.23 -0.22 -8.70
CA GLY A 218 -5.94 0.89 -9.32
C GLY A 218 -6.82 1.60 -8.30
N PHE A 219 -7.52 2.65 -8.75
CA PHE A 219 -8.59 3.29 -8.00
C PHE A 219 -9.95 2.66 -8.35
N ASP A 220 -10.89 2.70 -7.41
CA ASP A 220 -12.29 2.34 -7.70
C ASP A 220 -13.03 3.60 -8.15
N GLU A 221 -13.51 3.62 -9.41
CA GLU A 221 -14.21 4.77 -9.98
C GLU A 221 -15.46 5.15 -9.18
N GLU A 222 -16.09 4.20 -8.49
CA GLU A 222 -17.27 4.46 -7.68
C GLU A 222 -16.98 5.32 -6.45
N ASP A 223 -15.77 5.20 -5.88
CA ASP A 223 -15.36 6.04 -4.75
C ASP A 223 -15.35 7.54 -5.10
N PHE A 224 -15.21 7.88 -6.38
CA PHE A 224 -15.05 9.25 -6.88
C PHE A 224 -16.28 9.77 -7.65
N LYS A 225 -17.23 8.92 -8.03
CA LYS A 225 -18.35 9.25 -8.92
C LYS A 225 -19.18 10.46 -8.49
N ASN A 226 -19.34 10.65 -7.19
CA ASN A 226 -20.14 11.73 -6.62
C ASN A 226 -19.29 12.82 -5.95
N MET A 227 -17.97 12.76 -6.09
CA MET A 227 -17.07 13.73 -5.50
C MET A 227 -16.82 14.88 -6.46
N LYS A 228 -16.91 16.10 -5.95
CA LYS A 228 -16.61 17.32 -6.71
C LYS A 228 -15.85 18.28 -5.81
N GLN A 229 -14.99 19.09 -6.41
CA GLN A 229 -14.41 20.23 -5.72
C GLN A 229 -15.54 21.19 -5.33
N THR A 230 -15.61 21.51 -4.03
CA THR A 230 -16.70 22.31 -3.47
C THR A 230 -16.32 23.80 -3.34
N ARG A 231 -15.02 24.13 -3.42
CA ARG A 231 -14.52 25.50 -3.30
C ARG A 231 -13.28 25.70 -4.18
N LYS A 232 -13.08 26.94 -4.64
CA LYS A 232 -11.79 27.40 -5.18
C LYS A 232 -10.93 27.83 -3.99
N ASN A 233 -9.68 27.42 -3.95
CA ASN A 233 -8.75 27.86 -2.90
C ASN A 233 -8.28 29.29 -3.17
N GLU A 234 -8.00 30.05 -2.10
CA GLU A 234 -7.41 31.39 -2.20
C GLU A 234 -5.88 31.35 -2.36
N LYS A 235 -5.28 30.23 -1.94
CA LYS A 235 -3.85 29.95 -2.03
C LYS A 235 -3.65 28.63 -2.77
N LEU A 236 -2.56 28.51 -3.51
CA LEU A 236 -2.15 27.20 -4.04
C LEU A 236 -1.99 26.20 -2.87
N THR A 237 -2.86 25.21 -2.82
CA THR A 237 -2.94 24.24 -1.73
C THR A 237 -2.36 22.89 -2.16
N LEU A 238 -1.21 22.55 -1.58
CA LEU A 238 -0.59 21.23 -1.71
C LEU A 238 -1.04 20.36 -0.54
N MET A 239 -1.40 19.10 -0.78
CA MET A 239 -1.89 18.22 0.28
C MET A 239 -1.14 16.89 0.32
N TYR A 240 -0.68 16.53 1.51
CA TYR A 240 -0.19 15.18 1.84
C TYR A 240 -1.12 14.48 2.81
N ALA A 241 -1.44 13.22 2.57
CA ALA A 241 -2.19 12.39 3.51
C ALA A 241 -1.46 11.08 3.80
N GLY A 242 -1.13 10.81 5.05
CA GLY A 242 -0.59 9.53 5.52
C GLY A 242 0.55 9.61 6.52
N SER A 243 1.14 8.45 6.82
CA SER A 243 2.29 8.35 7.72
C SER A 243 3.59 8.77 7.04
N LEU A 244 4.46 9.46 7.76
CA LEU A 244 5.83 9.78 7.37
C LEU A 244 6.84 8.70 7.83
N TYR A 245 6.36 7.60 8.42
CA TYR A 245 7.16 6.43 8.84
C TYR A 245 8.40 6.81 9.66
N SER A 246 8.21 7.60 10.72
CA SER A 246 9.29 8.07 11.61
C SER A 246 10.43 8.78 10.87
N GLY A 247 10.08 9.58 9.85
CA GLY A 247 11.04 10.38 9.07
C GLY A 247 11.65 9.69 7.85
N LYS A 248 11.30 8.43 7.54
CA LYS A 248 11.73 7.80 6.28
C LYS A 248 11.17 8.49 5.05
N ARG A 249 9.94 9.03 5.17
CA ARG A 249 9.33 9.90 4.16
C ARG A 249 9.54 11.33 4.59
N ASP A 250 10.64 11.91 4.12
CA ASP A 250 11.14 13.21 4.56
C ASP A 250 10.65 14.34 3.63
N PRO A 251 9.87 15.30 4.11
CA PRO A 251 9.43 16.45 3.33
C PRO A 251 10.47 17.57 3.20
N SER A 252 11.72 17.40 3.66
CA SER A 252 12.76 18.44 3.64
C SER A 252 12.99 19.03 2.26
N ILE A 253 12.99 18.20 1.20
CA ILE A 253 13.13 18.68 -0.19
C ILE A 253 12.01 19.68 -0.54
N LEU A 254 10.77 19.35 -0.18
CA LEU A 254 9.62 20.23 -0.41
C LEU A 254 9.78 21.56 0.35
N PHE A 255 10.13 21.47 1.63
CA PHE A 255 10.22 22.66 2.51
C PHE A 255 11.36 23.58 2.08
N ASP A 256 12.54 23.02 1.78
CA ASP A 256 13.67 23.78 1.27
C ASP A 256 13.34 24.46 -0.08
N SER A 257 12.66 23.74 -0.97
CA SER A 257 12.23 24.28 -2.27
C SER A 257 11.28 25.46 -2.12
N ILE A 258 10.29 25.37 -1.23
CA ILE A 258 9.33 26.47 -0.97
C ILE A 258 10.07 27.68 -0.38
N ASN A 259 10.91 27.46 0.64
CA ASN A 259 11.69 28.54 1.25
C ASN A 259 12.57 29.26 0.24
N GLN A 260 13.34 28.52 -0.57
CA GLN A 260 14.20 29.12 -1.60
C GLN A 260 13.40 29.93 -2.62
N LEU A 261 12.24 29.43 -3.07
CA LEU A 261 11.39 30.17 -4.02
C LEU A 261 10.81 31.45 -3.40
N ILE A 262 10.49 31.47 -2.11
CA ILE A 262 10.07 32.65 -1.36
C ILE A 262 11.23 33.65 -1.27
N CYS A 263 12.42 33.20 -0.84
CA CYS A 263 13.62 34.04 -0.73
C CYS A 263 14.06 34.62 -2.09
N GLU A 264 13.86 33.88 -3.19
CA GLU A 264 14.13 34.33 -4.57
C GLU A 264 13.03 35.26 -5.10
N ASN A 265 11.99 35.59 -4.32
CA ASN A 265 10.81 36.35 -4.73
C ASN A 265 10.09 35.78 -5.96
N LYS A 266 10.20 34.48 -6.21
CA LYS A 266 9.50 33.79 -7.31
C LYS A 266 8.07 33.40 -6.96
N ILE A 267 7.82 33.14 -5.67
CA ILE A 267 6.49 32.88 -5.13
C ILE A 267 6.21 33.79 -3.94
N ASP A 268 4.95 34.17 -3.79
CA ASP A 268 4.45 34.92 -2.65
C ASP A 268 4.11 33.95 -1.52
N LYS A 269 4.74 34.13 -0.34
CA LYS A 269 4.50 33.26 0.81
C LYS A 269 3.04 33.21 1.23
N ASP A 270 2.29 34.31 1.03
CA ASP A 270 0.88 34.37 1.39
C ASP A 270 -0.04 33.66 0.39
N LYS A 271 0.49 33.16 -0.72
CA LYS A 271 -0.27 32.50 -1.80
C LYS A 271 0.01 30.99 -1.95
N ILE A 272 0.71 30.38 -1.01
CA ILE A 272 0.96 28.93 -1.00
C ILE A 272 0.72 28.35 0.39
N THR A 273 0.17 27.15 0.48
CA THR A 273 0.02 26.38 1.73
C THR A 273 0.21 24.89 1.49
N VAL A 274 0.72 24.21 2.50
CA VAL A 274 0.91 22.74 2.49
C VAL A 274 0.14 22.15 3.66
N ASP A 275 -0.85 21.33 3.36
CA ASP A 275 -1.70 20.68 4.35
C ASP A 275 -1.24 19.22 4.57
N PHE A 276 -0.89 18.88 5.81
CA PHE A 276 -0.52 17.51 6.21
C PHE A 276 -1.60 16.85 7.05
N TYR A 277 -2.07 15.68 6.61
CA TYR A 277 -3.01 14.82 7.31
C TYR A 277 -2.32 13.49 7.64
N GLY A 278 -2.32 13.09 8.90
CA GLY A 278 -1.74 11.83 9.36
C GLY A 278 -0.85 11.98 10.59
N ASP A 279 0.27 11.25 10.64
CA ASP A 279 1.15 11.25 11.80
C ASP A 279 2.01 12.53 11.86
N GLU A 280 2.03 13.16 13.01
CA GLU A 280 2.69 14.46 13.28
C GLU A 280 4.18 14.29 13.65
N THR A 281 4.95 13.49 12.98
CA THR A 281 6.36 13.31 13.34
C THR A 281 7.21 14.50 12.86
N ASN A 282 7.67 15.34 13.80
CA ASN A 282 8.66 16.41 13.60
C ASN A 282 8.33 17.47 12.52
N LEU A 283 7.12 17.49 11.96
CA LEU A 283 6.74 18.46 10.90
C LEU A 283 6.86 19.91 11.36
N ALA A 284 6.40 20.23 12.58
CA ALA A 284 6.46 21.57 13.13
C ALA A 284 7.91 22.05 13.40
N GLU A 285 8.80 21.14 13.78
CA GLU A 285 10.23 21.46 13.95
C GLU A 285 10.89 21.66 12.58
N LEU A 286 10.55 20.78 11.63
CA LEU A 286 11.10 20.82 10.29
C LEU A 286 10.64 22.08 9.54
N SER A 287 9.37 22.47 9.64
CA SER A 287 8.86 23.69 8.99
C SER A 287 9.54 24.95 9.51
N ARG A 288 9.80 25.04 10.84
CA ARG A 288 10.58 26.13 11.43
C ARG A 288 12.03 26.15 10.96
N LYS A 289 12.66 24.96 10.82
CA LYS A 289 14.03 24.86 10.29
C LYS A 289 14.18 25.48 8.90
N TYR A 290 13.12 25.44 8.11
CA TYR A 290 13.08 25.98 6.74
C TYR A 290 12.30 27.31 6.63
N ASP A 291 12.00 27.99 7.74
CA ASP A 291 11.31 29.29 7.79
C ASP A 291 9.98 29.35 7.00
N ILE A 292 9.21 28.24 7.02
CA ILE A 292 7.91 28.11 6.32
C ILE A 292 6.78 27.61 7.23
N GLU A 293 6.91 27.80 8.55
CA GLU A 293 5.89 27.36 9.51
C GLU A 293 4.50 27.96 9.26
N ASP A 294 4.43 29.20 8.75
CA ASP A 294 3.18 29.87 8.38
C ASP A 294 2.51 29.22 7.15
N ASN A 295 3.28 28.50 6.34
CA ASN A 295 2.81 27.83 5.13
C ASN A 295 2.41 26.37 5.37
N VAL A 296 2.80 25.77 6.50
CA VAL A 296 2.56 24.35 6.80
C VAL A 296 1.44 24.20 7.83
N LYS A 297 0.38 23.48 7.47
CA LYS A 297 -0.73 23.15 8.35
C LYS A 297 -0.75 21.67 8.67
N ILE A 298 -0.82 21.34 9.96
CA ILE A 298 -0.80 19.98 10.47
C ILE A 298 -2.17 19.66 11.06
N HIS A 299 -2.90 18.73 10.46
CA HIS A 299 -4.30 18.43 10.80
C HIS A 299 -4.50 17.14 11.61
N GLY A 300 -3.43 16.32 11.77
CA GLY A 300 -3.56 15.01 12.43
C GLY A 300 -4.29 13.96 11.58
N ARG A 301 -4.73 12.87 12.24
CA ARG A 301 -5.40 11.75 11.57
C ARG A 301 -6.88 12.04 11.33
N ILE A 302 -7.35 11.71 10.15
CA ILE A 302 -8.75 11.79 9.71
C ILE A 302 -9.18 10.48 9.06
N THR A 303 -10.47 10.31 8.84
CA THR A 303 -11.03 9.12 8.18
C THR A 303 -10.68 9.09 6.69
N GLN A 304 -10.73 7.91 6.06
CA GLN A 304 -10.47 7.76 4.62
C GLN A 304 -11.41 8.62 3.77
N LYS A 305 -12.68 8.73 4.15
CA LYS A 305 -13.67 9.55 3.44
C LYS A 305 -13.32 11.04 3.50
N GLU A 306 -12.87 11.50 4.66
CA GLU A 306 -12.41 12.88 4.82
C GLU A 306 -11.13 13.12 4.02
N VAL A 307 -10.19 12.17 3.99
CA VAL A 307 -8.99 12.25 3.14
C VAL A 307 -9.38 12.52 1.69
N LEU A 308 -10.26 11.70 1.11
CA LEU A 308 -10.71 11.88 -0.28
C LEU A 308 -11.38 13.24 -0.50
N THR A 309 -12.19 13.70 0.46
CA THR A 309 -12.84 15.01 0.40
C THR A 309 -11.82 16.16 0.39
N HIS A 310 -10.79 16.08 1.23
CA HIS A 310 -9.72 17.07 1.26
C HIS A 310 -8.84 17.01 0.01
N GLN A 311 -8.55 15.81 -0.51
CA GLN A 311 -7.83 15.63 -1.77
C GLN A 311 -8.57 16.29 -2.94
N MET A 312 -9.91 16.10 -3.03
CA MET A 312 -10.73 16.76 -4.06
C MET A 312 -10.72 18.28 -3.96
N ASN A 313 -10.57 18.84 -2.76
CA ASN A 313 -10.54 20.28 -2.51
C ASN A 313 -9.13 20.89 -2.56
N SER A 314 -8.09 20.10 -2.74
CA SER A 314 -6.71 20.59 -2.88
C SER A 314 -6.37 20.82 -4.36
N ASP A 315 -5.31 21.57 -4.63
CA ASP A 315 -4.90 21.91 -5.99
C ASP A 315 -3.85 20.94 -6.52
N VAL A 316 -2.91 20.51 -5.64
CA VAL A 316 -1.84 19.56 -5.96
C VAL A 316 -1.77 18.49 -4.86
N LEU A 317 -1.67 17.23 -5.23
CA LEU A 317 -1.53 16.12 -4.29
C LEU A 317 -0.07 15.68 -4.16
N LEU A 318 0.39 15.57 -2.93
CA LEU A 318 1.77 15.20 -2.61
C LEU A 318 1.90 13.69 -2.39
N LEU A 319 2.90 13.11 -3.02
CA LEU A 319 3.39 11.76 -2.74
C LEU A 319 4.83 11.89 -2.24
N ILE A 320 5.07 11.51 -0.98
CA ILE A 320 6.42 11.49 -0.41
C ILE A 320 6.79 10.03 -0.17
N SER A 321 7.84 9.57 -0.83
CA SER A 321 8.40 8.23 -0.73
C SER A 321 9.75 8.27 -0.03
N TRP A 322 10.29 7.11 0.29
CA TRP A 322 11.61 7.00 0.86
C TRP A 322 12.67 7.24 -0.24
N MET A 323 13.73 8.02 0.09
CA MET A 323 14.83 8.34 -0.82
C MET A 323 15.89 7.23 -0.82
N ASP A 324 15.46 5.98 -1.01
CA ASP A 324 16.31 4.80 -0.97
C ASP A 324 16.09 3.91 -2.20
N GLU A 325 17.16 3.27 -2.68
CA GLU A 325 17.09 2.41 -3.86
C GLU A 325 16.09 1.26 -3.73
N SER A 326 15.84 0.79 -2.52
CA SER A 326 14.86 -0.26 -2.27
C SER A 326 13.41 0.13 -2.63
N GLU A 327 13.12 1.44 -2.76
CA GLU A 327 11.83 1.95 -3.22
C GLU A 327 11.59 1.76 -4.74
N LYS A 328 12.60 1.45 -5.53
CA LYS A 328 12.48 1.30 -6.99
C LYS A 328 11.33 0.37 -7.42
N MET A 329 11.08 -0.68 -6.65
CA MET A 329 10.06 -1.67 -7.01
C MET A 329 8.64 -1.32 -6.57
N PHE A 330 8.46 -0.29 -5.74
CA PHE A 330 7.17 0.02 -5.14
C PHE A 330 6.43 1.15 -5.85
N ILE A 331 5.11 1.00 -5.90
CA ILE A 331 4.16 2.06 -6.23
C ILE A 331 3.29 2.28 -4.99
N PRO A 332 3.42 3.42 -4.30
CA PRO A 332 2.56 3.73 -3.17
C PRO A 332 1.09 3.77 -3.61
N GLY A 333 0.23 3.00 -2.94
CA GLY A 333 -1.16 2.93 -3.39
C GLY A 333 -1.94 4.25 -3.33
N LYS A 334 -1.41 5.27 -2.64
CA LYS A 334 -1.99 6.63 -2.65
C LYS A 334 -1.98 7.27 -4.04
N VAL A 335 -1.08 6.87 -4.94
CA VAL A 335 -1.06 7.38 -6.31
C VAL A 335 -2.38 7.09 -7.03
N TYR A 336 -2.99 5.95 -6.74
CA TYR A 336 -4.27 5.58 -7.34
C TYR A 336 -5.42 6.47 -6.82
N ASP A 337 -5.41 6.82 -5.53
CA ASP A 337 -6.35 7.82 -4.99
C ASP A 337 -6.16 9.19 -5.68
N CYS A 338 -4.90 9.60 -5.94
CA CYS A 338 -4.60 10.83 -6.67
C CYS A 338 -5.13 10.80 -8.11
N MET A 339 -4.98 9.68 -8.81
CA MET A 339 -5.54 9.47 -10.15
C MET A 339 -7.08 9.56 -10.14
N GLY A 340 -7.72 8.91 -9.16
CA GLY A 340 -9.18 8.97 -8.99
C GLY A 340 -9.69 10.38 -8.69
N CYS A 341 -8.96 11.18 -7.93
CA CYS A 341 -9.27 12.59 -7.68
C CYS A 341 -9.07 13.48 -8.91
N LYS A 342 -8.35 13.02 -9.93
CA LYS A 342 -8.00 13.81 -11.12
C LYS A 342 -7.33 15.15 -10.75
N LYS A 343 -6.33 15.12 -9.89
CA LYS A 343 -5.56 16.28 -9.45
C LYS A 343 -4.09 16.13 -9.85
N PRO A 344 -3.39 17.24 -10.17
CA PRO A 344 -1.96 17.25 -10.39
C PRO A 344 -1.21 16.64 -9.18
N VAL A 345 -0.15 15.87 -9.48
CA VAL A 345 0.64 15.18 -8.46
C VAL A 345 2.06 15.75 -8.42
N LEU A 346 2.56 16.05 -7.22
CA LEU A 346 3.99 16.25 -6.98
C LEU A 346 4.51 15.08 -6.14
N SER A 347 5.27 14.22 -6.78
CA SER A 347 5.89 13.05 -6.17
C SER A 347 7.35 13.34 -5.84
N ILE A 348 7.73 13.14 -4.58
CA ILE A 348 9.10 13.28 -4.09
C ILE A 348 9.58 11.90 -3.68
N GLY A 349 10.67 11.42 -4.28
CA GLY A 349 11.16 10.07 -4.03
C GLY A 349 12.47 9.76 -4.73
N TYR A 350 12.86 8.49 -4.66
CA TYR A 350 14.08 8.02 -5.30
C TYR A 350 14.01 8.25 -6.82
N ARG A 351 15.13 8.70 -7.40
CA ARG A 351 15.23 9.22 -8.78
C ARG A 351 14.87 8.26 -9.91
N GLU A 352 14.71 6.98 -9.61
CA GLU A 352 14.40 5.92 -10.57
C GLU A 352 13.36 4.97 -9.99
N GLY A 353 12.66 4.21 -10.82
CA GLY A 353 11.81 3.12 -10.40
C GLY A 353 10.34 3.27 -10.79
N SER A 354 9.55 2.28 -10.36
CA SER A 354 8.18 2.09 -10.83
C SER A 354 7.25 3.27 -10.57
N LEU A 355 7.47 4.05 -9.50
CA LEU A 355 6.66 5.24 -9.23
C LEU A 355 6.95 6.36 -10.23
N LYS A 356 8.23 6.63 -10.50
CA LYS A 356 8.63 7.62 -11.50
C LYS A 356 8.09 7.24 -12.88
N ASP A 357 8.33 6.00 -13.30
CA ASP A 357 7.88 5.49 -14.60
C ASP A 357 6.36 5.63 -14.76
N LEU A 358 5.62 5.36 -13.67
CA LEU A 358 4.17 5.51 -13.65
C LEU A 358 3.74 6.98 -13.81
N ILE A 359 4.34 7.91 -13.06
CA ILE A 359 4.02 9.34 -13.13
C ILE A 359 4.29 9.87 -14.54
N GLU A 360 5.46 9.54 -15.13
CA GLU A 360 5.84 9.95 -16.47
C GLU A 360 4.94 9.33 -17.54
N LYS A 361 4.65 8.02 -17.44
CA LYS A 361 3.77 7.33 -18.39
C LYS A 361 2.35 7.90 -18.40
N THR A 362 1.84 8.26 -17.24
CA THR A 362 0.44 8.71 -17.08
C THR A 362 0.26 10.21 -17.17
N ASP A 363 1.34 10.97 -17.19
CA ASP A 363 1.36 12.44 -17.25
C ASP A 363 0.50 13.12 -16.15
N ILE A 364 0.44 12.49 -14.96
CA ILE A 364 -0.38 13.02 -13.85
C ILE A 364 0.31 14.13 -13.06
N GLY A 365 1.58 14.42 -13.34
CA GLY A 365 2.32 15.46 -12.65
C GLY A 365 3.84 15.27 -12.71
N TYR A 366 4.54 15.71 -11.67
CA TYR A 366 6.00 15.66 -11.58
C TYR A 366 6.48 14.62 -10.56
N HIS A 367 7.55 13.90 -10.90
CA HIS A 367 8.36 13.15 -9.97
C HIS A 367 9.71 13.82 -9.82
N VAL A 368 10.15 14.12 -8.60
CA VAL A 368 11.35 14.89 -8.30
C VAL A 368 12.18 14.20 -7.21
N SER A 369 13.49 14.37 -7.30
CA SER A 369 14.45 13.69 -6.41
C SER A 369 15.39 14.65 -5.68
N ASP A 370 15.38 15.92 -6.06
CA ASP A 370 16.19 16.95 -5.43
C ASP A 370 15.46 18.30 -5.36
N VAL A 371 16.10 19.27 -4.71
CA VAL A 371 15.54 20.61 -4.46
C VAL A 371 15.34 21.38 -5.75
N ASP A 372 16.26 21.27 -6.72
CA ASP A 372 16.19 22.05 -7.96
C ASP A 372 15.04 21.59 -8.87
N GLU A 373 14.84 20.26 -8.96
CA GLU A 373 13.69 19.66 -9.66
C GLU A 373 12.38 20.06 -8.98
N CYS A 374 12.35 19.98 -7.64
CA CYS A 374 11.17 20.33 -6.84
C CYS A 374 10.80 21.80 -6.96
N LYS A 375 11.79 22.70 -6.93
CA LYS A 375 11.60 24.15 -7.18
C LYS A 375 10.95 24.40 -8.55
N LYS A 376 11.45 23.76 -9.60
CA LYS A 376 10.89 23.89 -10.96
C LYS A 376 9.42 23.46 -11.01
N ALA A 377 9.10 22.31 -10.40
CA ALA A 377 7.75 21.77 -10.35
C ALA A 377 6.80 22.68 -9.57
N ILE A 378 7.20 23.15 -8.38
CA ILE A 378 6.40 24.05 -7.56
C ILE A 378 6.16 25.38 -8.27
N TYR A 379 7.19 25.95 -8.87
CA TYR A 379 7.08 27.21 -9.60
C TYR A 379 6.15 27.10 -10.82
N ASP A 380 6.21 26.01 -11.55
CA ASP A 380 5.28 25.71 -12.64
C ASP A 380 3.84 25.62 -12.16
N TYR A 381 3.57 24.84 -11.08
CA TYR A 381 2.25 24.76 -10.49
C TYR A 381 1.74 26.11 -9.97
N TYR A 382 2.60 26.87 -9.30
CA TYR A 382 2.27 28.20 -8.80
C TYR A 382 1.91 29.17 -9.93
N THR A 383 2.66 29.15 -11.01
CA THR A 383 2.41 29.98 -12.19
C THR A 383 1.10 29.59 -12.88
N LYS A 384 0.88 28.29 -13.06
CA LYS A 384 -0.38 27.77 -13.64
C LYS A 384 -1.59 28.09 -12.75
N TYR A 385 -1.43 28.00 -11.44
CA TYR A 385 -2.49 28.34 -10.48
C TYR A 385 -2.89 29.82 -10.59
N ASN A 386 -1.92 30.73 -10.54
CA ASN A 386 -2.17 32.17 -10.63
C ASN A 386 -2.80 32.58 -11.97
N ASN A 387 -2.49 31.87 -13.05
CA ASN A 387 -3.04 32.09 -14.39
C ASN A 387 -4.34 31.31 -14.64
N GLU A 388 -4.94 30.67 -13.62
CA GLU A 388 -6.13 29.83 -13.70
C GLU A 388 -6.02 28.65 -14.70
N ASN A 389 -4.81 28.21 -14.97
CA ASN A 389 -4.48 27.15 -15.94
C ASN A 389 -4.02 25.84 -15.26
N LEU A 390 -4.04 25.76 -13.93
CA LEU A 390 -3.67 24.54 -13.22
C LEU A 390 -4.78 23.50 -13.42
N LYS A 391 -4.48 22.45 -14.17
CA LYS A 391 -5.40 21.35 -14.50
C LYS A 391 -4.69 20.00 -14.37
N TYR A 392 -5.48 18.98 -14.12
CA TYR A 392 -5.04 17.60 -14.27
C TYR A 392 -4.75 17.30 -15.74
N CYS A 393 -3.56 16.79 -16.02
CA CYS A 393 -3.07 16.52 -17.38
C CYS A 393 -3.03 15.01 -17.70
N GLY A 394 -3.45 14.15 -16.79
CA GLY A 394 -3.40 12.70 -16.97
C GLY A 394 -3.96 12.25 -18.31
N ASN A 395 -3.19 11.42 -18.99
CA ASN A 395 -3.52 10.88 -20.31
C ASN A 395 -4.38 9.59 -20.20
N GLU A 396 -4.68 8.97 -21.33
CA GLU A 396 -5.47 7.73 -21.42
C GLU A 396 -4.89 6.56 -20.60
N PHE A 397 -3.55 6.51 -20.40
CA PHE A 397 -2.93 5.49 -19.57
C PHE A 397 -3.29 5.63 -18.08
N ALA A 398 -3.64 6.83 -17.60
CA ALA A 398 -4.09 7.00 -16.22
C ALA A 398 -5.42 6.28 -15.95
N ASP A 399 -6.33 6.24 -16.92
CA ASP A 399 -7.62 5.56 -16.81
C ASP A 399 -7.47 4.02 -16.83
N GLU A 400 -6.33 3.49 -17.31
CA GLU A 400 -6.03 2.06 -17.24
C GLU A 400 -5.83 1.57 -15.80
N TYR A 401 -5.44 2.44 -14.86
CA TYR A 401 -5.17 2.10 -13.46
C TYR A 401 -6.44 2.08 -12.61
N SER A 402 -7.46 1.37 -13.06
CA SER A 402 -8.71 1.15 -12.32
C SER A 402 -8.77 -0.24 -11.69
N MET A 403 -9.52 -0.39 -10.58
CA MET A 403 -9.75 -1.72 -9.97
C MET A 403 -10.47 -2.67 -10.92
N LYS A 404 -11.29 -2.16 -11.82
CA LYS A 404 -11.94 -2.95 -12.87
C LYS A 404 -10.91 -3.56 -13.82
N ASN A 405 -9.91 -2.81 -14.26
CA ASN A 405 -8.84 -3.31 -15.11
C ASN A 405 -7.90 -4.26 -14.34
N THR A 406 -7.65 -4.01 -13.06
CA THR A 406 -6.93 -4.94 -12.18
C THR A 406 -7.65 -6.30 -12.13
N ALA A 407 -8.96 -6.31 -11.89
CA ALA A 407 -9.78 -7.52 -11.87
C ALA A 407 -9.83 -8.22 -13.23
N LYS A 408 -9.93 -7.46 -14.33
CA LYS A 408 -9.86 -7.99 -15.70
C LYS A 408 -8.56 -8.77 -15.95
N ARG A 409 -7.43 -8.22 -15.50
CA ARG A 409 -6.13 -8.90 -15.66
C ARG A 409 -6.05 -10.19 -14.83
N PHE A 410 -6.57 -10.19 -13.60
CA PHE A 410 -6.68 -11.42 -12.80
C PHE A 410 -7.58 -12.45 -13.49
N ALA A 411 -8.75 -12.05 -14.02
CA ALA A 411 -9.63 -12.94 -14.74
C ALA A 411 -8.95 -13.57 -15.98
N GLN A 412 -8.17 -12.79 -16.73
CA GLN A 412 -7.38 -13.32 -17.85
C GLN A 412 -6.36 -14.38 -17.39
N ILE A 413 -5.61 -14.10 -16.31
CA ILE A 413 -4.64 -15.06 -15.76
C ILE A 413 -5.35 -16.33 -15.27
N LEU A 414 -6.52 -16.19 -14.64
CA LEU A 414 -7.35 -17.33 -14.21
C LEU A 414 -7.81 -18.18 -15.39
N GLU A 415 -8.21 -17.58 -16.52
CA GLU A 415 -8.57 -18.32 -17.72
C GLU A 415 -7.37 -19.06 -18.34
N GLU A 416 -6.19 -18.48 -18.28
CA GLU A 416 -4.95 -19.01 -18.87
C GLU A 416 -4.37 -20.22 -18.11
N ILE A 417 -4.78 -20.44 -16.85
CA ILE A 417 -4.28 -21.54 -16.01
C ILE A 417 -5.26 -22.72 -15.87
N LEU A 418 -6.46 -22.60 -16.42
CA LEU A 418 -7.43 -23.71 -16.52
C LEU A 418 -7.13 -24.61 -17.70
#